data_5d698ec437ff0aab96b38b3a735db610
#
_entry.id   5d698ec437ff0aab96b38b3a735db610
#
_cell.length_a   1.000
_cell.length_b   1.000
_cell.length_c   1.000
_cell.angle_alpha   90.00
_cell.angle_beta   90.00
_cell.angle_gamma   90.00
#
_symmetry.space_group_name_H-M   'P 1'
#
loop_
_entity.id
_entity.type
_entity.pdbx_description
1 polymer ?
#
loop_
_entity_poly.entity_id
_entity_poly.type
_entity_poly.pdbx_seq_one_letter_code
_entity_poly.pdbx_strand_id
1 'polypeptide(L)'
;MLATLSDFERVPRILRLNIAGQPVEWVPWQDAVCLYARDLVVWTVGDPLLTIRGGQSKHSGDRSTQDIHSIIACDGRVVTRRAAQTPPLTNPALFKRDGNTCLYCAKQLSDAELTRDHVVPVSRGGADAWDNVVASCRRCNHLKGSRTLDEINLELLALPYVPNYSEYLALINSGRILGDQMAFLSKSFGADSRLIKQ
;
A
#
# COMPACT_ATOMS: atom_id res chain seq x y z
N MET A 1 -21.51 -10.84 23.14
CA MET A 1 -20.56 -11.89 22.72
C MET A 1 -19.17 -11.29 22.86
N LEU A 2 -18.27 -11.85 23.65
CA LEU A 2 -16.88 -11.37 23.76
C LEU A 2 -16.16 -11.77 22.47
N ALA A 3 -15.57 -10.80 21.76
CA ALA A 3 -14.74 -11.07 20.58
C ALA A 3 -13.56 -11.95 21.01
N THR A 4 -13.29 -13.00 20.26
CA THR A 4 -12.18 -13.91 20.50
C THR A 4 -10.87 -13.31 19.96
N LEU A 5 -9.71 -13.75 20.45
CA LEU A 5 -8.40 -13.29 19.95
C LEU A 5 -8.26 -13.44 18.42
N SER A 6 -8.89 -14.47 17.84
CA SER A 6 -8.92 -14.71 16.39
C SER A 6 -9.69 -13.63 15.60
N ASP A 7 -10.66 -12.95 16.22
CA ASP A 7 -11.42 -11.89 15.57
C ASP A 7 -10.55 -10.62 15.42
N PHE A 8 -9.64 -10.38 16.38
CA PHE A 8 -8.74 -9.23 16.36
C PHE A 8 -7.56 -9.37 15.36
N GLU A 9 -7.17 -10.59 15.02
CA GLU A 9 -6.16 -10.84 13.98
C GLU A 9 -6.66 -10.54 12.56
N ARG A 10 -7.99 -10.51 12.38
CA ARG A 10 -8.66 -10.22 11.10
C ARG A 10 -9.01 -8.76 10.90
N VAL A 11 -8.82 -7.91 11.91
CA VAL A 11 -9.12 -6.47 11.78
C VAL A 11 -8.23 -5.85 10.71
N PRO A 12 -8.81 -5.21 9.69
CA PRO A 12 -8.05 -4.51 8.66
C PRO A 12 -7.12 -3.46 9.28
N ARG A 13 -6.05 -3.13 8.57
CA ARG A 13 -5.19 -2.02 8.98
C ARG A 13 -5.91 -0.69 8.82
N ILE A 14 -5.58 0.25 9.68
CA ILE A 14 -6.15 1.58 9.70
C ILE A 14 -5.24 2.50 8.90
N LEU A 15 -5.83 3.29 8.00
CA LEU A 15 -5.09 4.28 7.24
C LEU A 15 -4.87 5.53 8.12
N ARG A 16 -3.61 5.80 8.45
CA ARG A 16 -3.23 7.00 9.17
C ARG A 16 -2.87 8.12 8.20
N LEU A 17 -3.45 9.28 8.44
CA LEU A 17 -3.20 10.53 7.72
C LEU A 17 -2.46 11.51 8.64
N ASN A 18 -1.84 12.52 8.05
CA ASN A 18 -1.49 13.74 8.78
C ASN A 18 -2.72 14.66 8.91
N ILE A 19 -2.59 15.76 9.66
CA ILE A 19 -3.68 16.73 9.86
C ILE A 19 -4.19 17.38 8.57
N ALA A 20 -3.34 17.45 7.53
CA ALA A 20 -3.69 17.97 6.21
C ALA A 20 -4.37 16.93 5.31
N GLY A 21 -4.64 15.71 5.80
CA GLY A 21 -5.30 14.66 5.05
C GLY A 21 -4.39 13.88 4.11
N GLN A 22 -3.08 14.04 4.19
CA GLN A 22 -2.16 13.26 3.36
C GLN A 22 -1.91 11.88 3.99
N PRO A 23 -2.01 10.78 3.22
CA PRO A 23 -1.73 9.44 3.69
C PRO A 23 -0.28 9.29 4.15
N VAL A 24 -0.10 8.65 5.31
CA VAL A 24 1.21 8.48 5.95
C VAL A 24 1.63 7.01 6.02
N GLU A 25 0.75 6.16 6.56
CA GLU A 25 1.07 4.75 6.78
C GLU A 25 -0.17 3.92 7.13
N TRP A 26 0.02 2.61 7.12
CA TRP A 26 -0.93 1.64 7.67
C TRP A 26 -0.55 1.32 9.11
N VAL A 27 -1.48 1.48 10.05
CA VAL A 27 -1.27 1.13 11.45
C VAL A 27 -2.19 -0.03 11.87
N PRO A 28 -1.75 -0.93 12.74
CA PRO A 28 -2.64 -1.92 13.36
C PRO A 28 -3.60 -1.23 14.33
N TRP A 29 -4.73 -1.87 14.61
CA TRP A 29 -5.73 -1.29 15.49
C TRP A 29 -5.22 -0.98 16.91
N GLN A 30 -4.26 -1.76 17.42
CA GLN A 30 -3.64 -1.54 18.74
C GLN A 30 -2.91 -0.19 18.79
N ASP A 31 -2.16 0.13 17.75
CA ASP A 31 -1.44 1.40 17.65
C ASP A 31 -2.43 2.56 17.49
N ALA A 32 -3.53 2.35 16.74
CA ALA A 32 -4.58 3.35 16.63
C ALA A 32 -5.24 3.64 17.99
N VAL A 33 -5.54 2.63 18.80
CA VAL A 33 -6.05 2.81 20.18
C VAL A 33 -5.11 3.67 21.02
N CYS A 34 -3.79 3.44 20.91
CA CYS A 34 -2.80 4.27 21.59
C CYS A 34 -2.81 5.73 21.11
N LEU A 35 -3.07 5.97 19.82
CA LEU A 35 -3.21 7.33 19.28
C LEU A 35 -4.45 8.03 19.84
N TYR A 36 -5.59 7.34 19.89
CA TYR A 36 -6.81 7.88 20.50
C TYR A 36 -6.63 8.15 22.00
N ALA A 37 -6.05 7.23 22.75
CA ALA A 37 -5.81 7.38 24.19
C ALA A 37 -4.86 8.53 24.56
N ARG A 38 -4.07 9.00 23.59
CA ARG A 38 -3.14 10.13 23.72
C ARG A 38 -3.68 11.44 23.13
N ASP A 39 -4.97 11.48 22.76
CA ASP A 39 -5.64 12.61 22.11
C ASP A 39 -4.90 13.12 20.84
N LEU A 40 -4.24 12.20 20.12
CA LEU A 40 -3.51 12.53 18.89
C LEU A 40 -4.38 12.43 17.63
N VAL A 41 -5.56 11.80 17.70
CA VAL A 41 -6.52 11.72 16.59
C VAL A 41 -7.36 12.99 16.55
N VAL A 42 -7.21 13.77 15.49
CA VAL A 42 -7.87 15.08 15.33
C VAL A 42 -9.19 14.96 14.59
N TRP A 43 -9.25 14.14 13.56
CA TRP A 43 -10.48 13.85 12.80
C TRP A 43 -10.41 12.46 12.14
N THR A 44 -11.56 11.96 11.73
CA THR A 44 -11.73 10.62 11.17
C THR A 44 -12.58 10.63 9.91
N VAL A 45 -12.49 9.58 9.10
CA VAL A 45 -13.33 9.39 7.91
C VAL A 45 -13.94 7.99 7.95
N GLY A 46 -15.19 7.89 7.50
CA GLY A 46 -15.92 6.63 7.43
C GLY A 46 -16.58 6.23 8.75
N ASP A 47 -17.21 5.07 8.73
CA ASP A 47 -17.86 4.48 9.89
C ASP A 47 -16.85 3.84 10.85
N PRO A 48 -17.22 3.67 12.14
CA PRO A 48 -16.38 2.93 13.07
C PRO A 48 -16.13 1.50 12.60
N LEU A 49 -14.86 1.11 12.56
CA LEU A 49 -14.43 -0.25 12.22
C LEU A 49 -14.65 -1.21 13.39
N LEU A 50 -14.39 -0.73 14.60
CA LEU A 50 -14.58 -1.48 15.84
C LEU A 50 -14.75 -0.51 17.02
N THR A 51 -15.43 -0.98 18.07
CA THR A 51 -15.57 -0.25 19.34
C THR A 51 -14.78 -0.98 20.43
N ILE A 52 -13.82 -0.30 21.02
CA ILE A 52 -13.05 -0.80 22.17
C ILE A 52 -13.75 -0.40 23.45
N ARG A 53 -13.88 -1.35 24.36
CA ARG A 53 -14.43 -1.12 25.70
C ARG A 53 -13.28 -1.02 26.70
N GLY A 54 -13.20 0.13 27.35
CA GLY A 54 -12.22 0.40 28.40
C GLY A 54 -12.68 -0.01 29.79
N GLY A 55 -12.03 0.56 30.79
CA GLY A 55 -12.36 0.37 32.20
C GLY A 55 -13.67 1.00 32.63
N GLN A 56 -14.18 0.58 33.80
CA GLN A 56 -15.34 1.16 34.42
C GLN A 56 -14.91 2.36 35.29
N SER A 57 -15.59 3.50 35.12
CA SER A 57 -15.37 4.68 35.96
C SER A 57 -15.79 4.39 37.43
N LYS A 58 -14.90 4.64 38.37
CA LYS A 58 -15.21 4.49 39.79
C LYS A 58 -16.22 5.54 40.29
N HIS A 59 -16.38 6.67 39.57
CA HIS A 59 -17.29 7.76 39.98
C HIS A 59 -18.68 7.62 39.37
N SER A 60 -18.79 7.31 38.07
CA SER A 60 -20.08 7.23 37.37
C SER A 60 -20.61 5.80 37.24
N GLY A 61 -19.76 4.79 37.41
CA GLY A 61 -20.12 3.39 37.12
C GLY A 61 -20.15 3.06 35.63
N ASP A 62 -19.98 4.06 34.76
CA ASP A 62 -20.02 3.88 33.31
C ASP A 62 -18.72 3.25 32.79
N ARG A 63 -18.86 2.47 31.75
CA ARG A 63 -17.72 1.90 31.03
C ARG A 63 -17.32 2.83 29.87
N SER A 64 -16.05 3.20 29.82
CA SER A 64 -15.54 3.97 28.70
C SER A 64 -15.57 3.14 27.41
N THR A 65 -15.91 3.78 26.29
CA THR A 65 -15.90 3.17 24.97
C THR A 65 -15.13 4.08 24.01
N GLN A 66 -14.43 3.50 23.07
CA GLN A 66 -13.72 4.23 22.02
C GLN A 66 -14.00 3.58 20.67
N ASP A 67 -14.59 4.36 19.78
CA ASP A 67 -14.80 3.97 18.39
C ASP A 67 -13.50 4.21 17.59
N ILE A 68 -13.08 3.18 16.89
CA ILE A 68 -11.88 3.19 16.04
C ILE A 68 -12.32 3.17 14.59
N HIS A 69 -11.96 4.21 13.84
CA HIS A 69 -12.34 4.36 12.44
C HIS A 69 -11.28 3.76 11.51
N SER A 70 -11.70 3.43 10.29
CA SER A 70 -10.83 2.85 9.25
C SER A 70 -9.77 3.83 8.75
N ILE A 71 -10.06 5.14 8.83
CA ILE A 71 -9.17 6.24 8.42
C ILE A 71 -9.12 7.26 9.55
N ILE A 72 -7.93 7.57 10.04
CA ILE A 72 -7.70 8.52 11.14
C ILE A 72 -6.64 9.55 10.74
N ALA A 73 -6.89 10.81 11.06
CA ALA A 73 -5.91 11.88 10.92
C ALA A 73 -5.33 12.25 12.28
N CYS A 74 -4.02 12.27 12.37
CA CYS A 74 -3.34 12.45 13.64
C CYS A 74 -2.48 13.70 13.62
N ASP A 75 -2.48 14.40 14.79
CA ASP A 75 -1.47 15.39 15.09
C ASP A 75 -0.15 14.70 15.47
N GLY A 76 0.95 15.33 15.13
CA GLY A 76 2.29 14.87 15.41
C GLY A 76 3.24 15.08 14.23
N ARG A 77 4.52 15.23 14.54
CA ARG A 77 5.59 15.42 13.54
C ARG A 77 5.86 14.15 12.71
N VAL A 78 4.82 13.53 12.21
CA VAL A 78 4.99 12.44 11.25
C VAL A 78 5.24 13.06 9.89
N VAL A 79 6.47 13.18 9.67
CA VAL A 79 7.23 13.25 8.42
C VAL A 79 6.37 13.41 7.16
N THR A 80 5.88 14.64 6.94
CA THR A 80 5.41 15.12 5.64
C THR A 80 6.42 14.88 4.50
N ARG A 81 7.65 14.50 4.84
CA ARG A 81 8.71 14.14 3.87
C ARG A 81 8.43 12.88 3.06
N ARG A 82 7.62 11.92 3.57
CA ARG A 82 7.36 10.67 2.83
C ARG A 82 6.48 10.88 1.60
N ALA A 83 5.51 11.78 1.65
CA ALA A 83 4.64 12.06 0.50
C ALA A 83 5.39 12.65 -0.71
N ALA A 84 6.53 13.30 -0.48
CA ALA A 84 7.37 13.89 -1.52
C ALA A 84 8.55 12.99 -1.95
N GLN A 85 8.74 11.82 -1.33
CA GLN A 85 9.82 10.91 -1.65
C GLN A 85 9.32 9.79 -2.59
N THR A 86 10.17 9.35 -3.49
CA THR A 86 9.94 8.13 -4.28
C THR A 86 9.74 6.95 -3.33
N PRO A 87 8.64 6.21 -3.43
CA PRO A 87 8.38 5.06 -2.57
C PRO A 87 9.45 3.98 -2.68
N PRO A 88 9.68 3.19 -1.62
CA PRO A 88 10.63 2.07 -1.67
C PRO A 88 10.27 1.06 -2.76
N LEU A 89 11.24 0.71 -3.60
CA LEU A 89 11.07 -0.31 -4.63
C LEU A 89 11.26 -1.71 -4.00
N THR A 90 10.16 -2.43 -3.83
CA THR A 90 10.15 -3.82 -3.36
C THR A 90 9.51 -4.73 -4.39
N ASN A 91 9.91 -6.01 -4.42
CA ASN A 91 9.33 -6.96 -5.36
C ASN A 91 7.81 -7.13 -5.19
N PRO A 92 7.26 -7.28 -3.97
CA PRO A 92 5.80 -7.37 -3.81
C PRO A 92 5.06 -6.14 -4.34
N ALA A 93 5.56 -4.93 -4.07
CA ALA A 93 4.93 -3.71 -4.56
C ALA A 93 5.05 -3.58 -6.10
N LEU A 94 6.19 -3.97 -6.67
CA LEU A 94 6.40 -4.03 -8.13
C LEU A 94 5.40 -4.99 -8.79
N PHE A 95 5.29 -6.21 -8.25
CA PHE A 95 4.39 -7.21 -8.83
C PHE A 95 2.94 -6.77 -8.75
N LYS A 96 2.51 -6.15 -7.65
CA LYS A 96 1.16 -5.56 -7.53
C LYS A 96 0.95 -4.36 -8.46
N ARG A 97 1.98 -3.49 -8.67
CA ARG A 97 1.91 -2.41 -9.65
C ARG A 97 1.60 -2.93 -11.06
N ASP A 98 2.21 -4.05 -11.42
CA ASP A 98 2.07 -4.68 -12.73
C ASP A 98 0.94 -5.75 -12.76
N GLY A 99 0.05 -5.76 -11.74
CA GLY A 99 -1.12 -6.64 -11.69
C GLY A 99 -0.78 -8.12 -11.63
N ASN A 100 0.35 -8.48 -11.01
CA ASN A 100 0.88 -9.85 -10.96
C ASN A 100 1.04 -10.47 -12.38
N THR A 101 1.33 -9.64 -13.38
CA THR A 101 1.40 -10.02 -14.78
C THR A 101 2.82 -9.84 -15.31
N CYS A 102 3.31 -10.82 -16.07
CA CYS A 102 4.56 -10.68 -16.82
C CYS A 102 4.37 -9.64 -17.94
N LEU A 103 5.08 -8.52 -17.89
CA LEU A 103 4.92 -7.43 -18.86
C LEU A 103 5.50 -7.74 -20.26
N TYR A 104 6.03 -8.94 -20.47
CA TYR A 104 6.48 -9.41 -21.79
C TYR A 104 5.50 -10.38 -22.45
N CYS A 105 4.88 -11.30 -21.71
CA CYS A 105 4.05 -12.35 -22.29
C CYS A 105 2.61 -12.40 -21.78
N ALA A 106 2.18 -11.41 -21.00
CA ALA A 106 0.83 -11.28 -20.43
C ALA A 106 0.40 -12.41 -19.47
N LYS A 107 1.27 -13.34 -19.09
CA LYS A 107 0.91 -14.38 -18.12
C LYS A 107 0.72 -13.77 -16.74
N GLN A 108 -0.44 -14.01 -16.15
CA GLN A 108 -0.71 -13.72 -14.74
C GLN A 108 -0.15 -14.84 -13.87
N LEU A 109 0.62 -14.48 -12.87
CA LEU A 109 1.44 -15.41 -12.08
C LEU A 109 1.40 -15.03 -10.60
N SER A 110 1.76 -15.98 -9.74
CA SER A 110 1.96 -15.72 -8.32
C SER A 110 3.25 -14.93 -8.08
N ASP A 111 3.35 -14.29 -6.90
CA ASP A 111 4.54 -13.54 -6.50
C ASP A 111 5.82 -14.44 -6.50
N ALA A 112 5.66 -15.75 -6.24
CA ALA A 112 6.77 -16.71 -6.23
C ALA A 112 7.32 -17.05 -7.64
N GLU A 113 6.51 -16.85 -8.68
CA GLU A 113 6.86 -17.16 -10.07
C GLU A 113 7.35 -15.92 -10.82
N LEU A 114 7.09 -14.74 -10.27
CA LEU A 114 7.54 -13.48 -10.83
C LEU A 114 8.96 -13.12 -10.39
N THR A 115 9.61 -12.35 -11.20
CA THR A 115 10.93 -11.77 -10.97
C THR A 115 10.92 -10.30 -11.36
N ARG A 116 11.80 -9.51 -10.74
CA ARG A 116 12.12 -8.16 -11.22
C ARG A 116 13.04 -8.27 -12.42
N ASP A 117 12.71 -7.61 -13.50
CA ASP A 117 13.58 -7.43 -14.65
C ASP A 117 13.83 -5.95 -14.91
N HIS A 118 15.06 -5.60 -15.26
CA HIS A 118 15.47 -4.25 -15.62
C HIS A 118 15.31 -4.05 -17.12
N VAL A 119 14.46 -3.12 -17.55
CA VAL A 119 14.23 -2.82 -18.98
C VAL A 119 15.53 -2.49 -19.67
N VAL A 120 16.28 -1.52 -19.13
CA VAL A 120 17.70 -1.32 -19.46
C VAL A 120 18.52 -2.15 -18.46
N PRO A 121 19.28 -3.14 -18.90
CA PRO A 121 20.04 -4.02 -18.01
C PRO A 121 21.04 -3.24 -17.13
N VAL A 122 21.22 -3.68 -15.87
CA VAL A 122 22.19 -3.06 -14.95
C VAL A 122 23.61 -3.09 -15.52
N SER A 123 23.98 -4.17 -16.23
CA SER A 123 25.28 -4.28 -16.92
C SER A 123 25.47 -3.24 -18.05
N ARG A 124 24.41 -2.56 -18.44
CA ARG A 124 24.41 -1.49 -19.45
C ARG A 124 24.07 -0.12 -18.86
N GLY A 125 24.20 0.02 -17.54
CA GLY A 125 23.97 1.29 -16.83
C GLY A 125 22.52 1.55 -16.41
N GLY A 126 21.60 0.58 -16.55
CA GLY A 126 20.23 0.68 -16.07
C GLY A 126 20.16 0.76 -14.55
N ALA A 127 19.36 1.69 -14.03
CA ALA A 127 19.16 1.88 -12.59
C ALA A 127 18.14 0.85 -12.04
N ASP A 128 18.29 0.47 -10.75
CA ASP A 128 17.26 -0.26 -10.01
C ASP A 128 16.23 0.74 -9.50
N ALA A 129 15.35 1.21 -10.39
CA ALA A 129 14.36 2.25 -10.15
C ALA A 129 13.01 1.89 -10.76
N TRP A 130 11.93 2.45 -10.22
CA TRP A 130 10.55 2.15 -10.61
C TRP A 130 10.27 2.30 -12.10
N ASP A 131 10.89 3.27 -12.75
CA ASP A 131 10.78 3.60 -14.18
C ASP A 131 11.65 2.72 -15.09
N ASN A 132 12.52 1.88 -14.51
CA ASN A 132 13.36 0.96 -15.24
C ASN A 132 13.10 -0.52 -14.91
N VAL A 133 12.16 -0.84 -14.02
CA VAL A 133 11.90 -2.24 -13.65
C VAL A 133 10.47 -2.65 -13.96
N VAL A 134 10.28 -3.92 -14.30
CA VAL A 134 8.98 -4.54 -14.60
C VAL A 134 8.87 -5.93 -13.96
N ALA A 135 7.63 -6.36 -13.71
CA ALA A 135 7.35 -7.74 -13.36
C ALA A 135 7.52 -8.63 -14.59
N SER A 136 8.30 -9.69 -14.46
CA SER A 136 8.57 -10.65 -15.53
C SER A 136 8.52 -12.09 -15.02
N CYS A 137 8.02 -13.03 -15.82
CA CYS A 137 8.20 -14.44 -15.50
C CYS A 137 9.67 -14.85 -15.71
N ARG A 138 10.11 -15.88 -14.99
CA ARG A 138 11.50 -16.38 -15.07
C ARG A 138 11.95 -16.70 -16.50
N ARG A 139 11.04 -17.25 -17.34
CA ARG A 139 11.32 -17.56 -18.73
C ARG A 139 11.64 -16.31 -19.56
N CYS A 140 10.79 -15.29 -19.49
CA CYS A 140 10.99 -14.06 -20.25
C CYS A 140 12.23 -13.29 -19.76
N ASN A 141 12.44 -13.21 -18.43
CA ASN A 141 13.61 -12.60 -17.85
C ASN A 141 14.91 -13.30 -18.31
N HIS A 142 14.92 -14.63 -18.27
CA HIS A 142 16.08 -15.41 -18.76
C HIS A 142 16.29 -15.23 -20.28
N LEU A 143 15.21 -15.25 -21.08
CA LEU A 143 15.29 -15.01 -22.51
C LEU A 143 15.87 -13.63 -22.83
N LYS A 144 15.47 -12.60 -22.08
CA LYS A 144 15.99 -11.24 -22.25
C LYS A 144 17.47 -11.15 -21.83
N GLY A 145 17.80 -11.66 -20.64
CA GLY A 145 19.15 -11.59 -20.09
C GLY A 145 19.66 -10.15 -20.03
N SER A 146 20.90 -9.92 -20.49
CA SER A 146 21.54 -8.60 -20.51
C SER A 146 21.33 -7.82 -21.83
N ARG A 147 20.37 -8.24 -22.65
CA ARG A 147 20.05 -7.58 -23.92
C ARG A 147 19.00 -6.49 -23.72
N THR A 148 19.04 -5.45 -24.57
CA THR A 148 17.97 -4.46 -24.65
C THR A 148 16.74 -5.04 -25.36
N LEU A 149 15.60 -4.36 -25.26
CA LEU A 149 14.37 -4.80 -25.92
C LEU A 149 14.51 -4.80 -27.43
N ASP A 150 15.17 -3.78 -27.99
CA ASP A 150 15.43 -3.66 -29.44
C ASP A 150 16.28 -4.81 -29.99
N GLU A 151 17.30 -5.25 -29.23
CA GLU A 151 18.17 -6.36 -29.63
C GLU A 151 17.46 -7.71 -29.74
N ILE A 152 16.32 -7.87 -29.09
CA ILE A 152 15.57 -9.13 -29.08
C ILE A 152 14.16 -8.97 -29.68
N ASN A 153 13.85 -7.80 -30.23
CA ASN A 153 12.54 -7.46 -30.78
C ASN A 153 11.40 -7.82 -29.83
N LEU A 154 11.56 -7.41 -28.55
CA LEU A 154 10.60 -7.66 -27.48
C LEU A 154 9.96 -6.35 -27.05
N GLU A 155 8.64 -6.32 -26.95
CA GLU A 155 7.88 -5.14 -26.52
C GLU A 155 7.33 -5.32 -25.11
N LEU A 156 7.15 -4.21 -24.40
CA LEU A 156 6.47 -4.17 -23.12
C LEU A 156 4.98 -3.96 -23.33
N LEU A 157 4.17 -4.70 -22.60
CA LEU A 157 2.71 -4.53 -22.58
C LEU A 157 2.30 -3.16 -22.01
N ALA A 158 3.12 -2.60 -21.14
CA ALA A 158 2.93 -1.27 -20.58
C ALA A 158 4.27 -0.72 -20.07
N LEU A 159 4.46 0.60 -20.19
CA LEU A 159 5.66 1.27 -19.72
C LEU A 159 5.72 1.24 -18.17
N PRO A 160 6.90 1.03 -17.58
CA PRO A 160 7.08 1.18 -16.15
C PRO A 160 6.85 2.64 -15.74
N TYR A 161 6.30 2.84 -14.53
CA TYR A 161 6.06 4.17 -13.97
C TYR A 161 6.41 4.20 -12.48
N VAL A 162 6.65 5.39 -11.95
CA VAL A 162 6.91 5.62 -10.52
C VAL A 162 5.58 5.82 -9.81
N PRO A 163 5.15 4.92 -8.92
CA PRO A 163 3.93 5.13 -8.15
C PRO A 163 4.10 6.30 -7.19
N ASN A 164 3.04 7.08 -6.98
CA ASN A 164 3.04 8.05 -5.89
C ASN A 164 2.83 7.35 -4.54
N TYR A 165 2.92 8.11 -3.44
CA TYR A 165 2.87 7.49 -2.10
C TYR A 165 1.50 6.88 -1.76
N SER A 166 0.39 7.46 -2.24
CA SER A 166 -0.97 6.91 -2.07
C SER A 166 -1.11 5.58 -2.83
N GLU A 167 -0.61 5.52 -4.04
CA GLU A 167 -0.56 4.28 -4.83
C GLU A 167 0.30 3.22 -4.15
N TYR A 168 1.47 3.61 -3.65
CA TYR A 168 2.34 2.69 -2.92
C TYR A 168 1.67 2.09 -1.69
N LEU A 169 0.94 2.90 -0.90
CA LEU A 169 0.16 2.40 0.23
C LEU A 169 -0.91 1.40 -0.22
N ALA A 170 -1.57 1.64 -1.35
CA ALA A 170 -2.52 0.69 -1.92
C ALA A 170 -1.82 -0.61 -2.36
N LEU A 171 -0.64 -0.54 -2.97
CA LEU A 171 0.13 -1.70 -3.42
C LEU A 171 0.56 -2.61 -2.27
N ILE A 172 1.12 -2.03 -1.18
CA ILE A 172 1.66 -2.83 -0.06
C ILE A 172 0.59 -3.45 0.84
N ASN A 173 -0.66 -3.03 0.74
CA ASN A 173 -1.78 -3.58 1.51
C ASN A 173 -2.87 -4.18 0.59
N SER A 174 -2.56 -4.41 -0.68
CA SER A 174 -3.50 -4.96 -1.67
C SER A 174 -4.15 -6.27 -1.16
N GLY A 175 -5.46 -6.39 -1.34
CA GLY A 175 -6.26 -7.52 -0.85
C GLY A 175 -6.73 -7.39 0.61
N ARG A 176 -6.35 -6.32 1.33
CA ARG A 176 -6.79 -6.05 2.72
C ARG A 176 -7.32 -4.63 2.92
N ILE A 177 -7.44 -3.86 1.85
CA ILE A 177 -7.93 -2.48 1.88
C ILE A 177 -9.45 -2.49 1.89
N LEU A 178 -10.05 -1.72 2.78
CA LEU A 178 -11.49 -1.50 2.78
C LEU A 178 -11.91 -0.57 1.65
N GLY A 179 -13.18 -0.64 1.24
CA GLY A 179 -13.71 0.16 0.14
C GLY A 179 -13.58 1.67 0.36
N ASP A 180 -13.84 2.16 1.56
CA ASP A 180 -13.69 3.56 1.96
C ASP A 180 -12.23 4.04 1.93
N GLN A 181 -11.29 3.19 2.39
CA GLN A 181 -9.85 3.44 2.33
C GLN A 181 -9.34 3.51 0.89
N MET A 182 -9.79 2.58 0.02
CA MET A 182 -9.44 2.61 -1.40
C MET A 182 -10.04 3.84 -2.08
N ALA A 183 -11.31 4.16 -1.82
CA ALA A 183 -11.96 5.36 -2.33
C ALA A 183 -11.26 6.65 -1.87
N PHE A 184 -10.68 6.66 -0.68
CA PHE A 184 -9.88 7.78 -0.20
C PHE A 184 -8.54 7.89 -0.94
N LEU A 185 -7.78 6.80 -1.01
CA LEU A 185 -6.45 6.77 -1.64
C LEU A 185 -6.50 7.07 -3.15
N SER A 186 -7.52 6.52 -3.85
CA SER A 186 -7.66 6.65 -5.30
C SER A 186 -7.83 8.09 -5.79
N LYS A 187 -8.33 9.00 -4.94
CA LYS A 187 -8.43 10.43 -5.27
C LYS A 187 -7.08 11.09 -5.57
N SER A 188 -6.00 10.50 -5.10
CA SER A 188 -4.63 11.00 -5.26
C SER A 188 -3.80 10.17 -6.25
N PHE A 189 -4.37 9.16 -6.90
CA PHE A 189 -3.63 8.34 -7.86
C PHE A 189 -3.27 9.13 -9.11
N GLY A 190 -2.08 8.84 -9.67
CA GLY A 190 -1.61 9.45 -10.90
C GLY A 190 -2.40 8.97 -12.14
N ALA A 191 -2.32 9.73 -13.22
CA ALA A 191 -2.99 9.40 -14.48
C ALA A 191 -2.51 8.06 -15.09
N ASP A 192 -1.25 7.69 -14.82
CA ASP A 192 -0.63 6.44 -15.29
C ASP A 192 -0.95 5.24 -14.41
N SER A 193 -1.68 5.46 -13.30
CA SER A 193 -2.01 4.40 -12.35
C SER A 193 -2.80 3.28 -12.99
N ARG A 194 -2.36 2.05 -12.77
CA ARG A 194 -3.07 0.84 -13.22
C ARG A 194 -4.03 0.30 -12.16
N LEU A 195 -3.99 0.83 -10.94
CA LEU A 195 -4.83 0.40 -9.82
C LEU A 195 -6.32 0.76 -10.00
N ILE A 196 -6.62 1.74 -10.83
CA ILE A 196 -8.02 2.20 -11.10
C ILE A 196 -8.66 1.38 -12.23
N LYS A 197 -7.87 0.67 -13.01
CA LYS A 197 -8.31 -0.03 -14.24
C LYS A 197 -8.57 -1.53 -14.03
N GLN A 198 -8.54 -1.99 -12.79
CA GLN A 198 -8.80 -3.39 -12.42
C GLN A 198 -10.22 -3.59 -11.90
#